data_cf9f4dfabbcd68f1ac1443e608609d9e
#
_entry.id   cf9f4dfabbcd68f1ac1443e608609d9e
#
_cell.length_a   1.000
_cell.length_b   1.000
_cell.length_c   1.000
_cell.angle_alpha   90.00
_cell.angle_beta   90.00
_cell.angle_gamma   90.00
#
_symmetry.space_group_name_H-M   'P 1'
#
loop_
_entity.id
_entity.type
_entity.pdbx_description
1 polymer ?
#
loop_
_entity_poly.entity_id
_entity_poly.type
_entity_poly.pdbx_seq_one_letter_code
_entity_poly.pdbx_strand_id
1 'polypeptide(L)'
;ALPIFKNNFNVEVLIPSEYKILKDTSTLFWATYNPDKEEVIKQLLVFSFIPKSANLQQEVLQKTDSILAQYLKGAKQEQYVKIESEFPPYYNNNIYKGIWKLEKGFMGGPLLAKTYFVGDKIIVSVGLVFDPNSRKRKHLKILEAIL
;
A
#
# COMPACT_ATOMS: atom_id res chain seq x y z
N ALA A 1 -15.19 -14.57 6.48
CA ALA A 1 -15.33 -14.22 5.07
C ALA A 1 -14.73 -12.87 4.78
N LEU A 2 -14.10 -12.72 3.61
CA LEU A 2 -13.53 -11.45 3.17
C LEU A 2 -14.55 -10.71 2.32
N PRO A 3 -15.03 -9.53 2.73
CA PRO A 3 -15.96 -8.77 1.92
C PRO A 3 -15.27 -8.27 0.65
N ILE A 4 -16.02 -8.26 -0.45
CA ILE A 4 -15.58 -7.64 -1.70
C ILE A 4 -16.01 -6.18 -1.65
N PHE A 5 -15.04 -5.28 -1.79
CA PHE A 5 -15.29 -3.85 -1.82
C PHE A 5 -15.07 -3.32 -3.25
N LYS A 6 -16.11 -2.72 -3.82
CA LYS A 6 -16.03 -2.09 -5.14
C LYS A 6 -15.92 -0.59 -4.92
N ASN A 7 -14.71 -0.06 -5.03
CA ASN A 7 -14.41 1.33 -4.75
C ASN A 7 -14.69 2.24 -5.96
N ASN A 8 -14.46 3.56 -5.79
CA ASN A 8 -14.65 4.56 -6.83
C ASN A 8 -13.74 4.38 -8.05
N PHE A 9 -12.75 3.51 -7.97
CA PHE A 9 -11.82 3.23 -9.06
C PHE A 9 -12.29 2.09 -9.95
N ASN A 10 -13.43 1.49 -9.63
CA ASN A 10 -14.00 0.36 -10.37
C ASN A 10 -13.08 -0.87 -10.35
N VAL A 11 -12.35 -1.05 -9.27
CA VAL A 11 -11.48 -2.20 -9.01
C VAL A 11 -11.96 -2.90 -7.76
N GLU A 12 -12.03 -4.24 -7.81
CA GLU A 12 -12.42 -5.03 -6.66
C GLU A 12 -11.23 -5.31 -5.76
N VAL A 13 -11.37 -4.96 -4.49
CA VAL A 13 -10.36 -5.24 -3.45
C VAL A 13 -11.04 -6.01 -2.33
N LEU A 14 -10.43 -7.12 -1.92
CA LEU A 14 -10.95 -7.95 -0.83
C LEU A 14 -10.48 -7.34 0.49
N ILE A 15 -11.40 -6.72 1.24
CA ILE A 15 -11.07 -6.07 2.50
C ILE A 15 -11.60 -6.91 3.66
N PRO A 16 -10.71 -7.42 4.53
CA PRO A 16 -11.18 -8.12 5.73
C PRO A 16 -12.04 -7.21 6.60
N SER A 17 -13.06 -7.80 7.23
CA SER A 17 -14.06 -7.04 8.00
C SER A 17 -13.48 -6.28 9.19
N GLU A 18 -12.32 -6.69 9.71
CA GLU A 18 -11.66 -6.02 10.82
C GLU A 18 -10.94 -4.73 10.44
N TYR A 19 -10.84 -4.42 9.14
CA TYR A 19 -10.25 -3.15 8.70
C TYR A 19 -11.25 -2.01 8.85
N LYS A 20 -10.72 -0.84 9.19
CA LYS A 20 -11.49 0.40 9.27
C LYS A 20 -11.21 1.27 8.06
N ILE A 21 -12.27 1.73 7.39
CA ILE A 21 -12.13 2.62 6.23
C ILE A 21 -11.90 4.05 6.75
N LEU A 22 -10.78 4.65 6.39
CA LEU A 22 -10.42 6.01 6.79
C LEU A 22 -10.73 7.05 5.71
N LYS A 23 -10.63 6.66 4.43
CA LYS A 23 -10.97 7.50 3.29
C LYS A 23 -11.58 6.66 2.18
N ASP A 24 -12.61 7.21 1.54
CA ASP A 24 -13.25 6.59 0.39
C ASP A 24 -13.72 7.70 -0.54
N THR A 25 -12.78 8.20 -1.34
CA THR A 25 -13.02 9.30 -2.27
C THR A 25 -12.72 8.86 -3.70
N SER A 26 -13.03 9.69 -4.68
CA SER A 26 -12.71 9.42 -6.09
C SER A 26 -11.21 9.40 -6.36
N THR A 27 -10.38 9.95 -5.49
CA THR A 27 -8.93 10.04 -5.67
C THR A 27 -8.13 9.12 -4.77
N LEU A 28 -8.71 8.68 -3.65
CA LEU A 28 -8.00 7.83 -2.69
C LEU A 28 -8.99 6.99 -1.88
N PHE A 29 -8.72 5.69 -1.83
CA PHE A 29 -9.31 4.79 -0.86
C PHE A 29 -8.23 4.38 0.14
N TRP A 30 -8.56 4.39 1.44
CA TRP A 30 -7.61 4.05 2.51
C TRP A 30 -8.35 3.32 3.62
N ALA A 31 -7.87 2.11 3.93
CA ALA A 31 -8.37 1.29 5.04
C ALA A 31 -7.19 0.87 5.92
N THR A 32 -7.43 0.73 7.20
CA THR A 32 -6.39 0.39 8.17
C THR A 32 -6.86 -0.68 9.15
N TYR A 33 -5.91 -1.51 9.59
CA TYR A 33 -6.09 -2.42 10.70
C TYR A 33 -5.03 -2.08 11.74
N ASN A 34 -5.46 -1.59 12.89
CA ASN A 34 -4.56 -1.17 13.97
C ASN A 34 -5.21 -1.50 15.32
N PRO A 35 -5.19 -2.78 15.73
CA PRO A 35 -5.86 -3.21 16.96
C PRO A 35 -5.09 -2.75 18.20
N ASP A 36 -5.83 -2.48 19.27
CA ASP A 36 -5.24 -2.03 20.54
C ASP A 36 -4.42 -3.10 21.28
N LYS A 37 -4.71 -4.38 20.97
CA LYS A 37 -4.14 -5.51 21.72
C LYS A 37 -2.93 -6.16 21.06
N GLU A 38 -2.57 -5.75 19.86
CA GLU A 38 -1.49 -6.35 19.09
C GLU A 38 -0.59 -5.27 18.50
N GLU A 39 0.69 -5.58 18.36
CA GLU A 39 1.64 -4.70 17.66
C GLU A 39 1.61 -4.95 16.15
N VAL A 40 0.42 -5.00 15.57
CA VAL A 40 0.25 -5.23 14.13
C VAL A 40 -0.50 -4.05 13.54
N ILE A 41 0.08 -3.46 12.50
CA ILE A 41 -0.56 -2.39 11.73
C ILE A 41 -0.58 -2.80 10.28
N LYS A 42 -1.74 -2.74 9.64
CA LYS A 42 -1.89 -3.03 8.22
C LYS A 42 -2.55 -1.84 7.54
N GLN A 43 -2.05 -1.46 6.38
CA GLN A 43 -2.58 -0.35 5.59
C GLN A 43 -2.90 -0.83 4.18
N LEU A 44 -4.06 -0.43 3.68
CA LEU A 44 -4.48 -0.66 2.30
C LEU A 44 -4.85 0.67 1.67
N LEU A 45 -4.24 1.01 0.55
CA LEU A 45 -4.54 2.24 -0.18
C LEU A 45 -4.76 1.92 -1.64
N VAL A 46 -5.70 2.62 -2.26
CA VAL A 46 -5.94 2.56 -3.71
C VAL A 46 -5.98 3.98 -4.24
N PHE A 47 -5.22 4.23 -5.27
CA PHE A 47 -5.20 5.54 -5.93
C PHE A 47 -4.98 5.36 -7.42
N SER A 48 -5.18 6.43 -8.19
CA SER A 48 -4.96 6.40 -9.64
C SER A 48 -4.22 7.63 -10.11
N PHE A 49 -3.58 7.49 -11.27
CA PHE A 49 -2.93 8.62 -11.93
C PHE A 49 -2.84 8.36 -13.42
N ILE A 50 -2.66 9.44 -14.20
CA ILE A 50 -2.40 9.37 -15.64
C ILE A 50 -0.89 9.40 -15.82
N PRO A 51 -0.28 8.34 -16.41
CA PRO A 51 1.17 8.30 -16.56
C PRO A 51 1.65 9.36 -17.56
N LYS A 52 2.81 9.95 -17.26
CA LYS A 52 3.45 10.97 -18.08
C LYS A 52 4.83 10.54 -18.57
N SER A 53 5.38 9.48 -18.02
CA SER A 53 6.73 9.00 -18.30
C SER A 53 6.67 7.71 -19.12
N ALA A 54 7.68 7.48 -19.95
CA ALA A 54 7.86 6.20 -20.64
C ALA A 54 8.28 5.10 -19.66
N ASN A 55 8.91 5.44 -18.55
CA ASN A 55 9.28 4.49 -17.50
C ASN A 55 8.14 4.36 -16.50
N LEU A 56 7.19 3.47 -16.79
CA LEU A 56 6.00 3.29 -15.97
C LEU A 56 6.32 2.75 -14.58
N GLN A 57 7.29 1.84 -14.47
CA GLN A 57 7.66 1.28 -13.16
C GLN A 57 8.20 2.35 -12.22
N GLN A 58 9.07 3.22 -12.72
CA GLN A 58 9.60 4.32 -11.94
C GLN A 58 8.50 5.28 -11.50
N GLU A 59 7.58 5.61 -12.42
CA GLU A 59 6.50 6.53 -12.11
C GLU A 59 5.52 5.94 -11.09
N VAL A 60 5.19 4.65 -11.19
CA VAL A 60 4.35 3.96 -10.20
C VAL A 60 4.99 4.05 -8.80
N LEU A 61 6.28 3.77 -8.69
CA LEU A 61 6.98 3.82 -7.42
C LEU A 61 7.07 5.24 -6.85
N GLN A 62 7.31 6.24 -7.69
CA GLN A 62 7.33 7.64 -7.25
C GLN A 62 5.98 8.13 -6.76
N LYS A 63 4.91 7.78 -7.47
CA LYS A 63 3.55 8.15 -7.06
C LYS A 63 3.14 7.44 -5.78
N THR A 64 3.47 6.16 -5.65
CA THR A 64 3.22 5.41 -4.43
C THR A 64 3.96 6.02 -3.25
N ASP A 65 5.24 6.33 -3.41
CA ASP A 65 6.03 6.97 -2.36
C ASP A 65 5.43 8.31 -1.91
N SER A 66 4.97 9.11 -2.86
CA SER A 66 4.34 10.40 -2.59
C SER A 66 3.05 10.25 -1.78
N ILE A 67 2.20 9.29 -2.14
CA ILE A 67 0.95 9.02 -1.43
C ILE A 67 1.23 8.49 -0.02
N LEU A 68 2.17 7.57 0.13
CA LEU A 68 2.53 7.04 1.44
C LEU A 68 3.05 8.15 2.36
N ALA A 69 3.93 9.01 1.86
CA ALA A 69 4.49 10.11 2.64
C ALA A 69 3.41 11.12 3.07
N GLN A 70 2.41 11.33 2.22
CA GLN A 70 1.34 12.29 2.50
C GLN A 70 0.38 11.79 3.57
N TYR A 71 0.02 10.52 3.56
CA TYR A 71 -1.05 9.98 4.42
C TYR A 71 -0.54 9.13 5.58
N LEU A 72 0.55 8.40 5.42
CA LEU A 72 1.07 7.53 6.46
C LEU A 72 2.22 8.20 7.19
N LYS A 73 1.92 8.72 8.38
CA LYS A 73 2.85 9.47 9.20
C LYS A 73 3.21 8.71 10.47
N GLY A 74 4.37 9.03 11.05
CA GLY A 74 4.75 8.53 12.36
C GLY A 74 4.23 9.43 13.48
N ALA A 75 4.62 9.11 14.71
CA ALA A 75 4.21 9.87 15.89
C ALA A 75 4.81 11.28 15.90
N LYS A 76 5.99 11.46 15.31
CA LYS A 76 6.66 12.76 15.22
C LYS A 76 6.39 13.41 13.86
N GLN A 77 6.37 14.73 13.83
CA GLN A 77 5.99 15.49 12.64
C GLN A 77 6.86 15.18 11.41
N GLU A 78 8.15 14.97 11.60
CA GLU A 78 9.07 14.69 10.49
C GLU A 78 9.07 13.23 10.04
N GLN A 79 8.31 12.35 10.69
CA GLN A 79 8.24 10.92 10.35
C GLN A 79 7.17 10.67 9.31
N TYR A 80 7.53 9.96 8.26
CA TYR A 80 6.60 9.54 7.20
C TYR A 80 7.05 8.21 6.62
N VAL A 81 6.10 7.49 6.03
CA VAL A 81 6.36 6.20 5.40
C VAL A 81 6.91 6.40 4.00
N LYS A 82 7.92 5.62 3.66
CA LYS A 82 8.53 5.62 2.31
C LYS A 82 8.91 4.21 1.90
N ILE A 83 9.07 4.01 0.60
CA ILE A 83 9.60 2.76 0.06
C ILE A 83 11.11 2.75 0.28
N GLU A 84 11.64 1.61 0.77
CA GLU A 84 13.08 1.45 0.98
C GLU A 84 13.80 1.43 -0.37
N SER A 85 14.69 2.39 -0.59
CA SER A 85 15.41 2.53 -1.84
C SER A 85 16.69 1.69 -1.92
N GLU A 86 17.24 1.33 -0.77
CA GLU A 86 18.46 0.50 -0.72
C GLU A 86 18.17 -0.93 -1.23
N PHE A 87 16.96 -1.41 -1.03
CA PHE A 87 16.49 -2.68 -1.56
C PHE A 87 15.26 -2.40 -2.43
N PRO A 88 15.45 -2.04 -3.71
CA PRO A 88 14.34 -1.65 -4.59
C PRO A 88 13.29 -2.76 -4.71
N PRO A 89 12.02 -2.40 -4.86
CA PRO A 89 10.96 -3.38 -5.02
C PRO A 89 11.18 -4.29 -6.23
N TYR A 90 10.91 -5.58 -6.05
CA TYR A 90 10.93 -6.55 -7.12
C TYR A 90 9.62 -6.45 -7.91
N TYR A 91 9.74 -6.33 -9.22
CA TYR A 91 8.58 -6.20 -10.12
C TYR A 91 8.39 -7.45 -10.96
N ASN A 92 7.16 -7.97 -11.00
CA ASN A 92 6.78 -9.08 -11.87
C ASN A 92 5.26 -9.06 -12.09
N ASN A 93 4.82 -9.11 -13.35
CA ASN A 93 3.40 -9.21 -13.72
C ASN A 93 2.50 -8.18 -13.02
N ASN A 94 2.89 -6.90 -13.10
CA ASN A 94 2.16 -5.78 -12.50
C ASN A 94 2.08 -5.83 -10.97
N ILE A 95 2.97 -6.59 -10.34
CA ILE A 95 3.07 -6.69 -8.89
C ILE A 95 4.45 -6.24 -8.45
N TYR A 96 4.49 -5.32 -7.47
CA TYR A 96 5.71 -4.85 -6.84
C TYR A 96 5.78 -5.41 -5.43
N LYS A 97 6.88 -6.06 -5.09
CA LYS A 97 7.15 -6.57 -3.74
C LYS A 97 8.37 -5.88 -3.20
N GLY A 98 8.22 -5.20 -2.09
CA GLY A 98 9.31 -4.43 -1.52
C GLY A 98 9.19 -4.27 -0.02
N ILE A 99 9.89 -3.26 0.48
CA ILE A 99 9.97 -2.94 1.90
C ILE A 99 9.64 -1.47 2.08
N TRP A 100 8.80 -1.17 3.07
CA TRP A 100 8.58 0.19 3.51
C TRP A 100 9.36 0.46 4.78
N LYS A 101 9.68 1.72 5.02
CA LYS A 101 10.29 2.16 6.28
C LYS A 101 9.70 3.49 6.70
N LEU A 102 9.77 3.75 8.02
CA LEU A 102 9.41 5.05 8.57
C LEU A 102 10.68 5.91 8.57
N GLU A 103 10.65 7.00 7.82
CA GLU A 103 11.78 7.94 7.80
C GLU A 103 11.97 8.56 9.17
N LYS A 104 13.19 8.57 9.66
CA LYS A 104 13.57 9.04 11.01
C LYS A 104 12.88 8.25 12.13
N GLY A 105 12.58 6.97 11.87
CA GLY A 105 11.98 6.08 12.84
C GLY A 105 12.55 4.68 12.70
N PHE A 106 11.97 3.74 13.46
CA PHE A 106 12.48 2.36 13.52
C PHE A 106 11.49 1.34 12.96
N MET A 107 10.33 1.80 12.45
CA MET A 107 9.34 0.90 11.91
C MET A 107 9.63 0.58 10.45
N GLY A 108 9.27 -0.62 10.03
CA GLY A 108 9.37 -1.06 8.65
C GLY A 108 8.68 -2.40 8.48
N GLY A 109 8.58 -2.86 7.25
CA GLY A 109 7.96 -4.13 6.97
C GLY A 109 7.76 -4.39 5.49
N PRO A 110 7.01 -5.45 5.14
CA PRO A 110 6.73 -5.77 3.76
C PRO A 110 5.73 -4.80 3.14
N LEU A 111 5.91 -4.57 1.84
CA LEU A 111 5.03 -3.76 1.01
C LEU A 111 4.73 -4.54 -0.26
N LEU A 112 3.48 -4.50 -0.69
CA LEU A 112 3.08 -5.07 -1.96
C LEU A 112 2.16 -4.08 -2.66
N ALA A 113 2.40 -3.87 -3.96
CA ALA A 113 1.53 -3.04 -4.79
C ALA A 113 1.18 -3.78 -6.06
N LYS A 114 -0.07 -3.64 -6.49
CA LYS A 114 -0.55 -4.15 -7.78
C LYS A 114 -1.02 -2.99 -8.63
N THR A 115 -0.78 -3.09 -9.94
CA THR A 115 -1.20 -2.07 -10.89
C THR A 115 -2.24 -2.62 -11.84
N TYR A 116 -3.20 -1.76 -12.19
CA TYR A 116 -4.28 -2.07 -13.12
C TYR A 116 -4.34 -0.95 -14.16
N PHE A 117 -4.52 -1.32 -15.43
CA PHE A 117 -4.59 -0.37 -16.52
C PHE A 117 -6.05 -0.21 -16.94
N VAL A 118 -6.61 0.99 -16.78
CA VAL A 118 -7.99 1.29 -17.13
C VAL A 118 -8.02 2.54 -18.00
N GLY A 119 -8.19 2.36 -19.32
CA GLY A 119 -8.10 3.46 -20.27
C GLY A 119 -6.72 4.09 -20.25
N ASP A 120 -6.65 5.39 -20.00
CA ASP A 120 -5.41 6.15 -19.90
C ASP A 120 -4.85 6.24 -18.48
N LYS A 121 -5.50 5.56 -17.52
CA LYS A 121 -5.13 5.62 -16.12
C LYS A 121 -4.44 4.36 -15.64
N ILE A 122 -3.53 4.52 -14.68
CA ILE A 122 -3.01 3.42 -13.89
C ILE A 122 -3.66 3.50 -12.51
N ILE A 123 -4.22 2.39 -12.05
CA ILE A 123 -4.76 2.26 -10.70
C ILE A 123 -3.76 1.44 -9.90
N VAL A 124 -3.38 1.94 -8.74
CA VAL A 124 -2.42 1.26 -7.84
C VAL A 124 -3.14 0.88 -6.56
N SER A 125 -3.04 -0.39 -6.21
CA SER A 125 -3.56 -0.95 -4.98
C SER A 125 -2.35 -1.38 -4.16
N VAL A 126 -2.13 -0.77 -3.00
CA VAL A 126 -0.93 -0.98 -2.19
C VAL A 126 -1.28 -1.40 -0.78
N GLY A 127 -0.55 -2.39 -0.28
CA GLY A 127 -0.68 -2.88 1.08
C GLY A 127 0.65 -2.86 1.81
N LEU A 128 0.62 -2.48 3.08
CA LEU A 128 1.77 -2.44 3.95
C LEU A 128 1.43 -3.14 5.27
N VAL A 129 2.42 -3.80 5.86
CA VAL A 129 2.25 -4.46 7.15
C VAL A 129 3.41 -4.11 8.06
N PHE A 130 3.09 -3.74 9.30
CA PHE A 130 4.05 -3.69 10.41
C PHE A 130 3.70 -4.82 11.36
N ASP A 131 4.57 -5.81 11.47
CA ASP A 131 4.41 -6.93 12.40
C ASP A 131 5.79 -7.44 12.80
N PRO A 132 6.36 -6.90 13.88
CA PRO A 132 7.74 -7.24 14.28
C PRO A 132 7.88 -8.68 14.73
N ASN A 133 6.76 -9.37 15.04
CA ASN A 133 6.76 -10.73 15.59
C ASN A 133 6.47 -11.81 14.55
N SER A 134 6.28 -11.46 13.28
CA SER A 134 5.92 -12.41 12.23
C SER A 134 6.85 -12.31 11.02
N ARG A 135 6.86 -13.39 10.22
CA ARG A 135 7.67 -13.44 9.00
C ARG A 135 7.04 -12.60 7.89
N LYS A 136 7.88 -11.85 7.16
CA LYS A 136 7.45 -11.00 6.05
C LYS A 136 6.74 -11.79 4.95
N ARG A 137 7.19 -13.01 4.65
CA ARG A 137 6.62 -13.84 3.58
C ARG A 137 5.14 -14.14 3.80
N LYS A 138 4.74 -14.40 5.04
CA LYS A 138 3.34 -14.65 5.40
C LYS A 138 2.46 -13.46 5.01
N HIS A 139 2.88 -12.25 5.34
CA HIS A 139 2.11 -11.04 5.06
C HIS A 139 2.06 -10.71 3.57
N LEU A 140 3.14 -10.96 2.83
CA LEU A 140 3.14 -10.75 1.39
C LEU A 140 2.11 -11.63 0.69
N LYS A 141 1.98 -12.89 1.10
CA LYS A 141 0.97 -13.80 0.55
C LYS A 141 -0.45 -13.33 0.85
N ILE A 142 -0.69 -12.83 2.05
CA ILE A 142 -2.01 -12.32 2.44
C ILE A 142 -2.35 -11.06 1.63
N LEU A 143 -1.42 -10.14 1.49
CA LEU A 143 -1.61 -8.92 0.69
C LEU A 143 -1.87 -9.26 -0.77
N GLU A 144 -1.16 -10.22 -1.32
CA GLU A 144 -1.34 -10.64 -2.71
C GLU A 144 -2.75 -11.17 -2.97
N ALA A 145 -3.35 -11.84 -1.98
CA ALA A 145 -4.72 -12.33 -2.08
C ALA A 145 -5.75 -11.21 -1.95
N ILE A 146 -5.47 -10.17 -1.15
CA ILE A 146 -6.38 -9.04 -0.93
C ILE A 146 -6.38 -8.06 -2.09
N LEU A 147 -5.20 -7.69 -2.57
CA LEU A 147 -5.03 -6.71 -3.63
C LEU A 147 -5.24 -7.37 -4.99
#